data_4827d03a0811169b9648488a712aa247
#
_entry.id   4827d03a0811169b9648488a712aa247
#
_cell.length_a   1.000
_cell.length_b   1.000
_cell.length_c   1.000
_cell.angle_alpha   90.00
_cell.angle_beta   90.00
_cell.angle_gamma   90.00
#
_symmetry.space_group_name_H-M   'P 1'
#
loop_
_entity.id
_entity.type
_entity.pdbx_description
1 polymer ?
#
loop_
_entity_poly.entity_id
_entity_poly.type
_entity_poly.pdbx_seq_one_letter_code
_entity_poly.pdbx_strand_id
1 'polypeptide(L)' 'MNTSVIDTASSANGEELRAFIERFERLDAEKKDLADAQKEVMAEAKGRGYDIRIIRKLIAMR' A
#
# COMPACT_ATOMS: atom_id res chain seq x y z
N MET A 1 22.98 16.47 6.11
CA MET A 1 22.75 15.34 5.26
C MET A 1 23.78 14.26 5.49
N ASN A 2 23.34 13.11 5.50
CA ASN A 2 24.18 12.02 5.87
C ASN A 2 24.85 11.37 4.67
N THR A 3 26.04 11.87 4.34
CA THR A 3 26.79 11.34 3.21
C THR A 3 27.22 9.89 3.43
N SER A 4 27.39 9.50 4.70
CA SER A 4 27.80 8.12 4.98
C SER A 4 26.77 7.12 4.51
N VAL A 5 25.50 7.46 4.62
CA VAL A 5 24.44 6.58 4.14
C VAL A 5 24.50 6.45 2.63
N ILE A 6 24.75 7.54 1.94
CA ILE A 6 24.89 7.53 0.49
C ILE A 6 26.09 6.70 0.08
N ASP A 7 27.20 6.88 0.77
CA ASP A 7 28.42 6.14 0.48
C ASP A 7 28.20 4.64 0.68
N THR A 8 27.50 4.29 1.76
CA THR A 8 27.17 2.89 2.04
C THR A 8 26.30 2.31 0.94
N ALA A 9 25.33 3.07 0.47
CA ALA A 9 24.46 2.64 -0.60
C ALA A 9 25.20 2.45 -1.92
N SER A 10 26.27 3.22 -2.12
CA SER A 10 27.08 3.14 -3.33
C SER A 10 28.11 2.03 -3.30
N SER A 11 28.34 1.42 -2.13
CA SER A 11 29.38 0.41 -1.94
C SER A 11 28.88 -0.97 -2.26
N ALA A 12 29.49 -1.99 -1.70
CA ALA A 12 29.16 -3.39 -1.99
C ALA A 12 27.70 -3.74 -1.78
N ASN A 13 27.02 -3.03 -0.87
CA ASN A 13 25.63 -3.31 -0.54
C ASN A 13 24.64 -2.44 -1.32
N GLY A 14 25.13 -1.67 -2.30
CA GLY A 14 24.26 -0.77 -3.05
C GLY A 14 23.18 -1.49 -3.82
N GLU A 15 23.49 -2.62 -4.42
CA GLU A 15 22.52 -3.39 -5.18
C GLU A 15 21.47 -4.01 -4.26
N GLU A 16 21.90 -4.50 -3.11
CA GLU A 16 20.95 -5.08 -2.15
C GLU A 16 20.01 -4.01 -1.61
N LEU A 17 20.56 -2.85 -1.26
CA LEU A 17 19.73 -1.74 -0.81
C LEU A 17 18.70 -1.35 -1.86
N ARG A 18 19.11 -1.26 -3.12
CA ARG A 18 18.19 -0.94 -4.21
C ARG A 18 17.10 -2.00 -4.32
N ALA A 19 17.47 -3.26 -4.17
CA ALA A 19 16.50 -4.35 -4.25
C ALA A 19 15.44 -4.23 -3.16
N PHE A 20 15.85 -3.88 -1.94
CA PHE A 20 14.89 -3.67 -0.85
C PHE A 20 13.97 -2.51 -1.14
N ILE A 21 14.50 -1.42 -1.64
CA ILE A 21 13.70 -0.24 -1.97
C ILE A 21 12.67 -0.61 -3.05
N GLU A 22 13.09 -1.30 -4.09
CA GLU A 22 12.19 -1.68 -5.19
C GLU A 22 11.09 -2.62 -4.71
N ARG A 23 11.45 -3.55 -3.83
CA ARG A 23 10.45 -4.47 -3.27
C ARG A 23 9.41 -3.71 -2.44
N PHE A 24 9.89 -2.80 -1.63
CA PHE A 24 8.98 -1.98 -0.82
C PHE A 24 8.06 -1.14 -1.70
N GLU A 25 8.63 -0.50 -2.72
CA GLU A 25 7.84 0.35 -3.62
C GLU A 25 6.79 -0.44 -4.39
N ARG A 26 7.13 -1.67 -4.77
CA ARG A 26 6.16 -2.53 -5.45
C ARG A 26 4.98 -2.86 -4.53
N LEU A 27 5.29 -3.20 -3.27
CA LEU A 27 4.24 -3.49 -2.30
C LEU A 27 3.40 -2.26 -2.00
N ASP A 28 4.01 -1.10 -1.97
CA ASP A 28 3.30 0.15 -1.75
C ASP A 28 2.31 0.42 -2.89
N ALA A 29 2.72 0.14 -4.12
CA ALA A 29 1.84 0.27 -5.27
C ALA A 29 0.69 -0.74 -5.21
N GLU A 30 0.99 -1.99 -4.81
CA GLU A 30 -0.05 -3.01 -4.65
C GLU A 30 -1.05 -2.65 -3.56
N LYS A 31 -0.56 -2.09 -2.48
CA LYS A 31 -1.41 -1.63 -1.38
C LYS A 31 -2.39 -0.56 -1.86
N LYS A 32 -1.90 0.36 -2.69
CA LYS A 32 -2.74 1.39 -3.27
C LYS A 32 -3.80 0.80 -4.19
N ASP A 33 -3.40 -0.16 -5.03
CA ASP A 33 -4.33 -0.84 -5.92
C ASP A 33 -5.43 -1.55 -5.14
N LEU A 34 -5.07 -2.20 -4.03
CA LEU A 34 -6.04 -2.87 -3.19
C LEU A 34 -6.99 -1.88 -2.53
N ALA A 35 -6.47 -0.74 -2.09
CA ALA A 35 -7.33 0.30 -1.52
C ALA A 35 -8.34 0.81 -2.56
N ASP A 36 -7.90 0.98 -3.80
CA ASP A 36 -8.79 1.40 -4.87
C ASP A 36 -9.85 0.33 -5.16
N ALA A 37 -9.45 -0.94 -5.14
CA ALA A 37 -10.39 -2.05 -5.33
C ALA A 37 -11.44 -2.08 -4.20
N GLN A 38 -11.03 -1.80 -2.97
CA GLN A 38 -11.97 -1.72 -1.85
C GLN A 38 -12.98 -0.60 -2.05
N LYS A 39 -12.54 0.52 -2.59
CA LYS A 39 -13.46 1.63 -2.89
C LYS A 39 -14.48 1.22 -3.93
N GLU A 40 -14.07 0.43 -4.91
CA GLU A 40 -14.99 -0.04 -5.94
C GLU A 40 -16.05 -0.97 -5.34
N VAL A 41 -15.65 -1.84 -4.41
CA VAL A 41 -16.62 -2.70 -3.73
C VAL A 41 -17.66 -1.87 -2.99
N MET A 42 -17.22 -0.84 -2.29
CA MET A 42 -18.16 0.04 -1.57
C MET A 42 -19.07 0.80 -2.52
N ALA A 43 -18.53 1.24 -3.65
CA ALA A 43 -19.33 1.93 -4.66
C ALA A 43 -20.41 1.01 -5.23
N GLU A 44 -20.05 -0.24 -5.46
CA GLU A 44 -21.01 -1.23 -5.97
C GLU A 44 -22.10 -1.49 -4.93
N ALA A 45 -21.73 -1.65 -3.67
CA ALA A 45 -22.70 -1.87 -2.60
C ALA A 45 -23.66 -0.68 -2.50
N LYS A 46 -23.14 0.52 -2.56
CA LYS A 46 -23.96 1.72 -2.52
C LYS A 46 -24.91 1.77 -3.72
N GLY A 47 -24.41 1.41 -4.90
CA GLY A 47 -25.23 1.39 -6.10
C GLY A 47 -26.37 0.39 -6.01
N ARG A 48 -26.23 -0.65 -5.18
CA ARG A 48 -27.29 -1.62 -4.93
C ARG A 48 -28.19 -1.25 -3.77
N GLY A 49 -28.00 -0.08 -3.16
CA GLY A 49 -28.87 0.41 -2.12
C GLY A 49 -28.43 0.13 -0.69
N TYR A 50 -27.24 -0.42 -0.50
CA TYR A 50 -26.73 -0.67 0.85
C TYR A 50 -26.16 0.58 1.47
N ASP A 51 -26.24 0.66 2.80
CA ASP A 51 -25.67 1.77 3.55
C ASP A 51 -24.21 1.45 3.90
N ILE A 52 -23.31 2.24 3.35
CA ILE A 52 -21.86 2.00 3.50
C ILE A 52 -21.43 2.10 4.95
N ARG A 53 -22.05 3.02 5.72
CA ARG A 53 -21.70 3.18 7.14
C ARG A 53 -22.01 1.92 7.92
N ILE A 54 -23.11 1.25 7.58
CA ILE A 54 -23.49 0.00 8.24
C ILE A 54 -22.52 -1.10 7.84
N ILE A 55 -22.17 -1.16 6.55
CA ILE A 55 -21.19 -2.16 6.09
C ILE A 55 -19.88 -2.01 6.85
N ARG A 56 -19.37 -0.78 7.00
CA ARG A 56 -18.13 -0.54 7.70
C ARG A 56 -18.21 -0.97 9.17
N LYS A 57 -19.36 -0.73 9.81
CA LYS A 57 -19.56 -1.17 11.18
C LYS A 57 -19.51 -2.69 11.29
N LEU A 58 -20.16 -3.37 10.36
CA LEU A 58 -20.18 -4.83 10.36
C LEU A 58 -18.78 -5.40 10.17
N ILE A 59 -18.01 -4.82 9.27
CA ILE A 59 -16.64 -5.23 9.04
C ILE A 59 -15.80 -5.04 10.31
N ALA A 60 -15.97 -3.91 11.00
CA ALA A 60 -15.20 -3.61 12.20
C ALA A 60 -15.58 -4.54 13.37
N MET A 61 -16.74 -5.14 13.34
CA MET A 61 -17.21 -6.05 14.40
C MET A 61 -16.73 -7.49 14.22
N ARG A 62 -16.09 -7.79 13.13
CA ARG A 62 -15.68 -9.17 12.81
C ARG A 62 -14.32 -9.53 13.37
#